data_25cee19f864964b573821888be0be56b
#
_entry.id   25cee19f864964b573821888be0be56b
#
_cell.length_a   1.000
_cell.length_b   1.000
_cell.length_c   1.000
_cell.angle_alpha   90.00
_cell.angle_beta   90.00
_cell.angle_gamma   90.00
#
_symmetry.space_group_name_H-M   'P 1'
#
loop_
_entity.id
_entity.type
_entity.pdbx_description
1 polymer ?
#
loop_
_entity_poly.entity_id
_entity_poly.type
_entity_poly.pdbx_seq_one_letter_code
_entity_poly.pdbx_strand_id
1 'polypeptide(L)'
;MGLFDAFKKKEAFKALNVSDQDITAMADGELIDVTTVSDHVFAQKMMGESVAFNYTQDKVTVCSPANGTLSVLFPTGHAFGVTMKDGTELLVHIGIDTVSANGDGFKVLNKKQGTSIKAGEPVVEVDFKKLRQKYDMSVMLIVTNSSEHPVSFINPSTVTRGQKVNL
;
A
#
# COMPACT_ATOMS: atom_id res chain seq x y z
N MET A 1 19.71 -13.13 14.63
CA MET A 1 19.36 -11.70 14.64
C MET A 1 19.63 -11.12 16.02
N GLY A 2 20.49 -10.14 16.09
CA GLY A 2 20.79 -9.47 17.34
C GLY A 2 19.80 -8.36 17.66
N LEU A 3 19.83 -7.88 18.92
CA LEU A 3 19.03 -6.76 19.41
C LEU A 3 19.19 -5.51 18.52
N PHE A 4 20.36 -5.33 17.90
CA PHE A 4 20.68 -4.22 17.00
C PHE A 4 19.86 -4.23 15.68
N ASP A 5 19.61 -5.43 15.14
CA ASP A 5 18.86 -5.56 13.89
C ASP A 5 17.36 -5.30 14.11
N ALA A 6 16.83 -5.72 15.27
CA ALA A 6 15.45 -5.42 15.66
C ALA A 6 15.24 -3.92 15.88
N PHE A 7 16.23 -3.22 16.43
CA PHE A 7 16.20 -1.76 16.62
C PHE A 7 16.26 -1.01 15.30
N LYS A 8 17.12 -1.42 14.37
CA LYS A 8 17.22 -0.84 13.02
C LYS A 8 15.93 -1.03 12.22
N LYS A 9 15.29 -2.21 12.32
CA LYS A 9 13.98 -2.46 11.69
C LYS A 9 12.89 -1.56 12.25
N LYS A 10 12.85 -1.33 13.54
CA LYS A 10 11.89 -0.40 14.18
C LYS A 10 12.08 1.03 13.71
N GLU A 11 13.33 1.49 13.57
CA GLU A 11 13.62 2.84 13.08
C GLU A 11 13.30 3.02 11.60
N ALA A 12 13.53 1.98 10.77
CA ALA A 12 13.29 2.02 9.34
C ALA A 12 11.82 2.26 8.98
N PHE A 13 10.87 1.92 9.86
CA PHE A 13 9.42 2.04 9.62
C PHE A 13 8.73 2.98 10.60
N LYS A 14 9.43 4.02 11.03
CA LYS A 14 8.80 5.10 11.81
C LYS A 14 7.76 5.84 10.99
N ALA A 15 6.75 6.36 11.69
CA ALA A 15 5.80 7.30 11.10
C ALA A 15 6.56 8.46 10.43
N LEU A 16 6.08 8.86 9.27
CA LEU A 16 6.65 9.96 8.51
C LEU A 16 6.03 11.28 8.96
N ASN A 17 6.80 12.36 8.88
CA ASN A 17 6.29 13.69 9.13
C ASN A 17 5.82 14.31 7.80
N VAL A 18 4.59 14.00 7.40
CA VAL A 18 3.97 14.47 6.17
C VAL A 18 2.66 15.18 6.46
N SER A 19 2.17 15.95 5.49
CA SER A 19 0.87 16.61 5.58
C SER A 19 -0.29 15.60 5.58
N ASP A 20 -1.40 15.96 6.22
CA ASP A 20 -2.63 15.16 6.19
C ASP A 20 -3.26 15.05 4.79
N GLN A 21 -2.74 15.83 3.83
CA GLN A 21 -3.18 15.80 2.44
C GLN A 21 -2.26 14.99 1.52
N ASP A 22 -1.11 14.56 2.03
CA ASP A 22 -0.13 13.82 1.24
C ASP A 22 -0.49 12.35 1.15
N ILE A 23 -0.38 11.82 -0.07
CA ILE A 23 -0.40 10.38 -0.34
C ILE A 23 1.03 9.99 -0.70
N THR A 24 1.57 8.99 -0.02
CA THR A 24 3.00 8.65 -0.12
C THR A 24 3.20 7.21 -0.58
N ALA A 25 4.35 6.97 -1.22
CA ALA A 25 4.76 5.62 -1.58
C ALA A 25 4.89 4.75 -0.33
N MET A 26 4.35 3.55 -0.40
CA MET A 26 4.25 2.61 0.72
C MET A 26 5.54 1.85 0.99
N ALA A 27 6.42 1.78 0.00
CA ALA A 27 7.71 1.11 0.03
C ALA A 27 8.56 1.62 -1.14
N ASP A 28 9.84 1.26 -1.15
CA ASP A 28 10.72 1.54 -2.30
C ASP A 28 10.33 0.65 -3.48
N GLY A 29 10.18 1.22 -4.66
CA GLY A 29 9.80 0.47 -5.86
C GLY A 29 9.57 1.36 -7.07
N GLU A 30 8.84 0.82 -8.03
CA GLU A 30 8.45 1.52 -9.26
C GLU A 30 6.96 1.85 -9.21
N LEU A 31 6.62 3.14 -9.31
CA LEU A 31 5.26 3.57 -9.59
C LEU A 31 5.00 3.36 -11.08
N ILE A 32 3.96 2.62 -11.40
CA ILE A 32 3.58 2.28 -12.78
C ILE A 32 2.16 2.73 -13.07
N ASP A 33 1.85 2.87 -14.35
CA ASP A 33 0.50 3.16 -14.80
C ASP A 33 -0.40 1.94 -14.53
N VAL A 34 -1.49 2.15 -13.80
CA VAL A 34 -2.43 1.07 -13.45
C VAL A 34 -3.05 0.42 -14.69
N THR A 35 -3.12 1.12 -15.82
CA THR A 35 -3.65 0.55 -17.07
C THR A 35 -2.81 -0.60 -17.60
N THR A 36 -1.58 -0.74 -17.13
CA THR A 36 -0.65 -1.82 -17.55
C THR A 36 -0.79 -3.11 -16.72
N VAL A 37 -1.56 -3.11 -15.63
CA VAL A 37 -1.75 -4.32 -14.83
C VAL A 37 -2.66 -5.33 -15.55
N SER A 38 -2.50 -6.61 -15.22
CA SER A 38 -3.18 -7.70 -15.93
C SER A 38 -4.69 -7.79 -15.63
N ASP A 39 -5.13 -7.27 -14.49
CA ASP A 39 -6.53 -7.32 -14.08
C ASP A 39 -7.32 -6.17 -14.71
N HIS A 40 -8.40 -6.53 -15.40
CA HIS A 40 -9.25 -5.59 -16.14
C HIS A 40 -9.95 -4.56 -15.22
N VAL A 41 -10.41 -4.99 -14.04
CA VAL A 41 -11.10 -4.12 -13.08
C VAL A 41 -10.17 -3.01 -12.60
N PHE A 42 -8.94 -3.36 -12.23
CA PHE A 42 -7.94 -2.37 -11.80
C PHE A 42 -7.44 -1.53 -12.97
N ALA A 43 -7.11 -2.17 -14.08
CA ALA A 43 -6.57 -1.49 -15.26
C ALA A 43 -7.52 -0.44 -15.83
N GLN A 44 -8.82 -0.66 -15.75
CA GLN A 44 -9.85 0.28 -16.21
C GLN A 44 -10.33 1.26 -15.14
N LYS A 45 -9.68 1.27 -13.98
CA LYS A 45 -10.02 2.16 -12.86
C LYS A 45 -11.49 2.04 -12.42
N MET A 46 -12.05 0.86 -12.52
CA MET A 46 -13.46 0.62 -12.18
C MET A 46 -13.76 0.83 -10.70
N MET A 47 -12.75 0.73 -9.84
CA MET A 47 -12.89 0.97 -8.41
C MET A 47 -12.57 2.41 -7.99
N GLY A 48 -12.05 3.22 -8.91
CA GLY A 48 -11.67 4.61 -8.68
C GLY A 48 -10.32 4.96 -9.30
N GLU A 49 -9.93 6.23 -9.21
CA GLU A 49 -8.62 6.69 -9.66
C GLU A 49 -7.52 5.95 -8.92
N SER A 50 -6.50 5.50 -9.61
CA SER A 50 -5.50 4.61 -9.03
C SER A 50 -4.16 4.68 -9.73
N VAL A 51 -3.13 4.26 -8.99
CA VAL A 51 -1.80 3.93 -9.51
C VAL A 51 -1.44 2.53 -9.04
N ALA A 52 -0.43 1.97 -9.65
CA ALA A 52 0.12 0.69 -9.21
C ALA A 52 1.60 0.81 -8.91
N PHE A 53 2.11 -0.15 -8.15
CA PHE A 53 3.52 -0.25 -7.79
C PHE A 53 4.03 -1.64 -8.12
N ASN A 54 5.25 -1.68 -8.62
CA ASN A 54 5.97 -2.93 -8.85
C ASN A 54 7.16 -2.98 -7.89
N TYR A 55 7.21 -4.05 -7.09
CA TYR A 55 8.28 -4.30 -6.13
C TYR A 55 9.07 -5.52 -6.56
N THR A 56 10.39 -5.42 -6.56
CA THR A 56 11.29 -6.51 -7.00
C THR A 56 11.95 -7.24 -5.84
N GLN A 57 11.84 -6.73 -4.62
CA GLN A 57 12.41 -7.34 -3.42
C GLN A 57 11.72 -8.67 -3.11
N ASP A 58 12.41 -9.56 -2.40
CA ASP A 58 11.85 -10.84 -1.94
C ASP A 58 10.78 -10.65 -0.88
N LYS A 59 11.01 -9.73 0.05
CA LYS A 59 10.06 -9.33 1.10
C LYS A 59 9.90 -7.82 1.12
N VAL A 60 8.67 -7.37 1.28
CA VAL A 60 8.33 -5.95 1.36
C VAL A 60 7.41 -5.72 2.55
N THR A 61 7.73 -4.71 3.35
CA THR A 61 6.82 -4.19 4.35
C THR A 61 6.02 -3.07 3.69
N VAL A 62 4.72 -3.29 3.54
CA VAL A 62 3.80 -2.31 2.96
C VAL A 62 3.29 -1.42 4.09
N CYS A 63 3.62 -0.13 3.99
CA CYS A 63 3.30 0.87 4.99
C CYS A 63 2.05 1.67 4.61
N SER A 64 1.47 2.36 5.58
CA SER A 64 0.34 3.26 5.29
C SER A 64 0.76 4.35 4.30
N PRO A 65 -0.04 4.61 3.26
CA PRO A 65 0.24 5.68 2.29
C PRO A 65 -0.13 7.08 2.79
N ALA A 66 -0.82 7.20 3.92
CA ALA A 66 -1.32 8.49 4.39
C ALA A 66 -1.56 8.50 5.89
N ASN A 67 -1.67 9.70 6.44
CA ASN A 67 -2.21 9.92 7.78
C ASN A 67 -3.74 9.75 7.74
N GLY A 68 -4.31 9.10 8.72
CA GLY A 68 -5.75 8.94 8.82
C GLY A 68 -6.17 7.85 9.77
N THR A 69 -7.23 7.14 9.40
CA THR A 69 -7.76 6.01 10.13
C THR A 69 -7.60 4.75 9.29
N LEU A 70 -7.09 3.69 9.90
CA LEU A 70 -7.05 2.36 9.27
C LEU A 70 -8.47 1.79 9.27
N SER A 71 -9.27 2.18 8.27
CA SER A 71 -10.72 1.93 8.24
C SER A 71 -11.07 0.52 7.80
N VAL A 72 -10.19 -0.13 7.07
CA VAL A 72 -10.35 -1.52 6.60
C VAL A 72 -9.04 -2.26 6.77
N LEU A 73 -9.11 -3.46 7.33
CA LEU A 73 -7.95 -4.35 7.42
C LEU A 73 -8.43 -5.79 7.25
N PHE A 74 -8.17 -6.35 6.09
CA PHE A 74 -8.51 -7.75 5.83
C PHE A 74 -7.62 -8.67 6.69
N PRO A 75 -8.19 -9.62 7.43
CA PRO A 75 -7.40 -10.52 8.28
C PRO A 75 -6.35 -11.32 7.50
N THR A 76 -6.61 -11.57 6.22
CA THR A 76 -5.67 -12.25 5.30
C THR A 76 -4.51 -11.37 4.85
N GLY A 77 -4.55 -10.06 5.11
CA GLY A 77 -3.46 -9.14 4.86
C GLY A 77 -3.27 -8.67 3.42
N HIS A 78 -4.07 -9.16 2.46
CA HIS A 78 -3.91 -8.81 1.05
C HIS A 78 -4.45 -7.41 0.71
N ALA A 79 -5.25 -6.82 1.58
CA ALA A 79 -5.80 -5.48 1.35
C ALA A 79 -6.04 -4.74 2.66
N PHE A 80 -5.87 -3.43 2.63
CA PHE A 80 -6.25 -2.55 3.74
C PHE A 80 -6.64 -1.18 3.19
N GLY A 81 -7.40 -0.44 3.99
CA GLY A 81 -7.87 0.89 3.62
C GLY A 81 -7.56 1.93 4.68
N VAL A 82 -7.23 3.12 4.23
CA VAL A 82 -6.98 4.29 5.08
C VAL A 82 -7.92 5.40 4.64
N THR A 83 -8.70 5.92 5.59
CA THR A 83 -9.51 7.10 5.38
C THR A 83 -8.73 8.32 5.86
N MET A 84 -8.41 9.23 4.95
CA MET A 84 -7.70 10.45 5.25
C MET A 84 -8.60 11.43 6.01
N LYS A 85 -8.00 12.46 6.61
CA LYS A 85 -8.71 13.45 7.43
C LYS A 85 -9.79 14.20 6.65
N ASP A 86 -9.57 14.46 5.36
CA ASP A 86 -10.53 15.14 4.49
C ASP A 86 -11.65 14.24 3.97
N GLY A 87 -11.64 12.94 4.32
CA GLY A 87 -12.61 11.95 3.88
C GLY A 87 -12.19 11.14 2.66
N THR A 88 -11.04 11.42 2.06
CA THR A 88 -10.51 10.62 0.93
C THR A 88 -10.27 9.19 1.39
N GLU A 89 -10.82 8.23 0.65
CA GLU A 89 -10.71 6.80 0.97
C GLU A 89 -9.68 6.13 0.06
N LEU A 90 -8.60 5.62 0.68
CA LEU A 90 -7.55 4.90 -0.01
C LEU A 90 -7.68 3.40 0.26
N LEU A 91 -7.63 2.60 -0.79
CA LEU A 91 -7.55 1.14 -0.70
C LEU A 91 -6.20 0.69 -1.27
N VAL A 92 -5.46 -0.06 -0.49
CA VAL A 92 -4.24 -0.73 -0.93
C VAL A 92 -4.59 -2.20 -1.17
N HIS A 93 -4.42 -2.67 -2.40
CA HIS A 93 -4.67 -4.07 -2.78
C HIS A 93 -3.35 -4.69 -3.23
N ILE A 94 -2.89 -5.69 -2.50
CA ILE A 94 -1.56 -6.27 -2.68
C ILE A 94 -1.67 -7.54 -3.53
N GLY A 95 -1.28 -7.41 -4.78
CA GLY A 95 -1.38 -8.47 -5.78
C GLY A 95 -2.78 -8.63 -6.37
N ILE A 96 -2.88 -9.45 -7.40
CA ILE A 96 -4.12 -9.74 -8.12
C ILE A 96 -4.58 -11.14 -7.72
N ASP A 97 -5.86 -11.27 -7.34
CA ASP A 97 -6.49 -12.51 -6.87
C ASP A 97 -5.85 -13.12 -5.60
N THR A 98 -5.09 -12.34 -4.87
CA THR A 98 -4.33 -12.79 -3.70
C THR A 98 -5.21 -13.11 -2.49
N VAL A 99 -6.49 -12.76 -2.51
CA VAL A 99 -7.47 -13.27 -1.53
C VAL A 99 -7.48 -14.81 -1.51
N SER A 100 -7.21 -15.45 -2.65
CA SER A 100 -7.16 -16.91 -2.79
C SER A 100 -5.98 -17.55 -2.04
N ALA A 101 -4.98 -16.77 -1.64
CA ALA A 101 -3.86 -17.27 -0.83
C ALA A 101 -4.26 -17.54 0.64
N ASN A 102 -5.42 -17.07 1.08
CA ASN A 102 -5.93 -17.23 2.45
C ASN A 102 -4.92 -16.79 3.52
N GLY A 103 -4.20 -15.71 3.26
CA GLY A 103 -3.20 -15.14 4.17
C GLY A 103 -1.80 -15.73 4.04
N ASP A 104 -1.62 -16.80 3.26
CA ASP A 104 -0.29 -17.38 3.06
C ASP A 104 0.60 -16.42 2.27
N GLY A 105 1.74 -16.04 2.86
CA GLY A 105 2.65 -15.03 2.30
C GLY A 105 2.38 -13.61 2.82
N PHE A 106 1.37 -13.42 3.66
CA PHE A 106 1.03 -12.13 4.26
C PHE A 106 1.09 -12.21 5.79
N LYS A 107 1.65 -11.19 6.41
CA LYS A 107 1.68 -11.07 7.87
C LYS A 107 1.21 -9.67 8.26
N VAL A 108 0.03 -9.59 8.85
CA VAL A 108 -0.48 -8.33 9.41
C VAL A 108 0.34 -7.98 10.63
N LEU A 109 0.89 -6.76 10.64
CA LEU A 109 1.79 -6.28 11.68
C LEU A 109 0.98 -5.47 12.70
N ASN A 110 0.90 -5.93 13.89
CA ASN A 110 0.40 -5.24 15.11
C ASN A 110 -0.47 -3.99 14.87
N LYS A 111 -1.43 -4.09 13.96
CA LYS A 111 -2.38 -3.02 13.61
C LYS A 111 -3.79 -3.53 13.84
N LYS A 112 -4.68 -2.59 14.13
CA LYS A 112 -6.08 -2.90 14.42
C LYS A 112 -6.97 -1.98 13.58
N GLN A 113 -7.95 -2.58 12.91
CA GLN A 113 -8.97 -1.84 12.18
C GLN A 113 -9.69 -0.85 13.09
N GLY A 114 -9.92 0.35 12.60
CA GLY A 114 -10.60 1.42 13.32
C GLY A 114 -9.67 2.34 14.11
N THR A 115 -8.36 2.08 14.13
CA THR A 115 -7.40 2.91 14.87
C THR A 115 -6.74 3.96 13.98
N SER A 116 -6.20 5.02 14.59
CA SER A 116 -5.42 6.04 13.91
C SER A 116 -4.13 5.42 13.35
N ILE A 117 -3.73 5.89 12.20
CA ILE A 117 -2.49 5.48 11.55
C ILE A 117 -1.82 6.69 10.90
N LYS A 118 -0.50 6.67 10.84
CA LYS A 118 0.28 7.70 10.13
C LYS A 118 0.98 7.11 8.92
N ALA A 119 1.17 7.95 7.90
CA ALA A 119 1.97 7.59 6.73
C ALA A 119 3.31 6.98 7.17
N GLY A 120 3.72 5.92 6.52
CA GLY A 120 4.98 5.22 6.79
C GLY A 120 4.92 4.21 7.93
N GLU A 121 3.84 4.15 8.71
CA GLU A 121 3.67 3.08 9.69
C GLU A 121 3.44 1.74 8.98
N PRO A 122 4.12 0.66 9.41
CA PRO A 122 4.01 -0.65 8.75
C PRO A 122 2.65 -1.29 9.01
N VAL A 123 2.07 -1.88 7.98
CA VAL A 123 0.76 -2.56 8.06
C VAL A 123 0.88 -4.05 7.80
N VAL A 124 1.51 -4.44 6.69
CA VAL A 124 1.61 -5.85 6.27
C VAL A 124 3.02 -6.14 5.79
N GLU A 125 3.60 -7.23 6.27
CA GLU A 125 4.83 -7.81 5.70
C GLU A 125 4.43 -8.87 4.67
N VAL A 126 4.99 -8.79 3.46
CA VAL A 126 4.59 -9.61 2.32
C VAL A 126 5.78 -10.36 1.74
N ASP A 127 5.62 -11.66 1.58
CA ASP A 127 6.59 -12.52 0.92
C ASP A 127 6.35 -12.52 -0.61
N PHE A 128 6.92 -11.54 -1.27
CA PHE A 128 6.77 -11.35 -2.72
C PHE A 128 7.39 -12.50 -3.51
N LYS A 129 8.52 -13.03 -3.07
CA LYS A 129 9.18 -14.15 -3.74
C LYS A 129 8.26 -15.36 -3.84
N LYS A 130 7.61 -15.71 -2.74
CA LYS A 130 6.66 -16.82 -2.69
C LYS A 130 5.42 -16.55 -3.56
N LEU A 131 4.83 -15.37 -3.41
CA LEU A 131 3.57 -15.02 -4.06
C LEU A 131 3.71 -14.83 -5.58
N ARG A 132 4.87 -14.33 -6.06
CA ARG A 132 5.13 -14.19 -7.50
C ARG A 132 5.06 -15.50 -8.26
N GLN A 133 5.22 -16.63 -7.59
CA GLN A 133 5.13 -17.94 -8.24
C GLN A 133 3.72 -18.25 -8.72
N LYS A 134 2.70 -17.62 -8.16
CA LYS A 134 1.29 -17.89 -8.45
C LYS A 134 0.49 -16.67 -8.88
N TYR A 135 0.91 -15.47 -8.51
CA TYR A 135 0.12 -14.24 -8.66
C TYR A 135 0.90 -13.15 -9.36
N ASP A 136 0.19 -12.30 -10.08
CA ASP A 136 0.69 -10.98 -10.45
C ASP A 136 0.72 -10.13 -9.18
N MET A 137 1.90 -9.74 -8.75
CA MET A 137 2.11 -9.02 -7.50
C MET A 137 2.16 -7.50 -7.67
N SER A 138 1.52 -6.96 -8.69
CA SER A 138 1.26 -5.53 -8.76
C SER A 138 0.46 -5.09 -7.53
N VAL A 139 0.87 -3.97 -6.93
CA VAL A 139 0.18 -3.40 -5.76
C VAL A 139 -0.58 -2.16 -6.19
N MET A 140 -1.89 -2.16 -6.06
CA MET A 140 -2.74 -1.04 -6.45
C MET A 140 -3.02 -0.14 -5.26
N LEU A 141 -2.92 1.17 -5.49
CA LEU A 141 -3.35 2.22 -4.57
C LEU A 141 -4.52 2.94 -5.22
N ILE A 142 -5.70 2.80 -4.64
CA ILE A 142 -6.96 3.18 -5.25
C ILE A 142 -7.65 4.23 -4.37
N VAL A 143 -8.12 5.30 -4.98
CA VAL A 143 -9.00 6.28 -4.33
C VAL A 143 -10.44 5.86 -4.62
N THR A 144 -11.06 5.12 -3.70
CA THR A 144 -12.36 4.48 -3.94
C THR A 144 -13.51 5.47 -4.06
N ASN A 145 -13.38 6.66 -3.49
CA ASN A 145 -14.36 7.75 -3.61
C ASN A 145 -13.81 8.93 -4.44
N SER A 146 -13.05 8.63 -5.49
CA SER A 146 -12.40 9.65 -6.32
C SER A 146 -13.38 10.56 -7.09
N SER A 147 -14.63 10.16 -7.26
CA SER A 147 -15.66 11.03 -7.82
C SER A 147 -15.99 12.23 -6.91
N GLU A 148 -15.91 12.04 -5.61
CA GLU A 148 -16.14 13.07 -4.59
C GLU A 148 -14.84 13.72 -4.10
N HIS A 149 -13.76 12.96 -4.09
CA HIS A 149 -12.42 13.38 -3.67
C HIS A 149 -11.42 13.13 -4.81
N PRO A 150 -11.42 13.98 -5.85
CA PRO A 150 -10.54 13.77 -7.00
C PRO A 150 -9.07 13.88 -6.59
N VAL A 151 -8.28 12.92 -7.06
CA VAL A 151 -6.84 12.84 -6.82
C VAL A 151 -6.14 12.60 -8.15
N SER A 152 -5.05 13.32 -8.38
CA SER A 152 -4.15 13.07 -9.50
C SER A 152 -2.81 12.56 -8.97
N PHE A 153 -2.22 11.60 -9.66
CA PHE A 153 -0.94 11.01 -9.27
C PHE A 153 0.19 11.48 -10.19
N ILE A 154 1.41 11.39 -9.69
CA ILE A 154 2.61 11.65 -10.48
C ILE A 154 2.75 10.63 -11.62
N ASN A 155 3.56 10.95 -12.61
CA ASN A 155 3.88 10.02 -13.70
C ASN A 155 4.71 8.83 -13.20
N PRO A 156 4.68 7.70 -13.94
CA PRO A 156 5.51 6.53 -13.61
C PRO A 156 6.97 6.90 -13.38
N SER A 157 7.53 6.40 -12.28
CA SER A 157 8.90 6.71 -11.86
C SER A 157 9.33 5.78 -10.74
N THR A 158 10.63 5.69 -10.51
CA THR A 158 11.17 5.08 -9.30
C THR A 158 10.81 5.94 -8.09
N VAL A 159 10.33 5.31 -7.04
CA VAL A 159 9.91 5.99 -5.81
C VAL A 159 10.55 5.35 -4.59
N THR A 160 10.70 6.16 -3.55
CA THR A 160 11.14 5.68 -2.24
C THR A 160 9.99 5.78 -1.24
N ARG A 161 10.02 4.94 -0.22
CA ARG A 161 9.02 4.97 0.86
C ARG A 161 8.88 6.40 1.41
N GLY A 162 7.67 6.89 1.47
CA GLY A 162 7.37 8.23 1.99
C GLY A 162 7.42 9.35 0.97
N GLN A 163 7.88 9.07 -0.23
CA GLN A 163 7.83 10.06 -1.32
C GLN A 163 6.37 10.38 -1.66
N LYS A 164 6.03 11.67 -1.74
CA LYS A 164 4.69 12.10 -2.14
C LYS A 164 4.41 11.66 -3.58
N VAL A 165 3.26 11.03 -3.81
CA VAL A 165 2.86 10.51 -5.13
C VAL A 165 1.60 11.16 -5.69
N ASN A 166 0.88 11.97 -4.91
CA ASN A 166 -0.22 12.79 -5.43
C ASN A 166 0.25 14.21 -5.77
N LEU A 167 -0.44 14.81 -6.74
CA LEU A 167 -0.18 16.19 -7.18
C LEU A 167 -0.90 17.21 -6.31
#